data_b17de69bb9bc8b36fb0f6024a7830003
#
_entry.id   b17de69bb9bc8b36fb0f6024a7830003
#
_cell.length_a   1.000
_cell.length_b   1.000
_cell.length_c   1.000
_cell.angle_alpha   90.00
_cell.angle_beta   90.00
_cell.angle_gamma   90.00
#
_symmetry.space_group_name_H-M   'P 1'
#
loop_
_entity.id
_entity.type
_entity.pdbx_description
1 polymer ?
#
loop_
_entity_poly.entity_id
_entity_poly.type
_entity_poly.pdbx_seq_one_letter_code
_entity_poly.pdbx_strand_id
1 'polypeptide(L)'
;SEEPLRKKVRTVAYQRKKVRMVDAVLATSKQEMNDIAQLGWNKRIDFVPSCLLNHSISANEMATNVLQVYTKVIDTRYRRYMDSLEWQCLCAILHTGLQQDPANKIIPSNRLLELRGLTPQQWQRMLICADEEFVRNYVDIGVERLLLVTPNIDTLKILRYKPYMQKAEGELERTKIETNNFFAKNRYENAKEEEEDTIKQITTMLANAKVLLKQKRFSLLHLSQIYQIIRFEDYDEDRLLVILRRMRLLKFARRMVHILSEYLYLEDGYAPFTPLDDKKVRPIIESIINKDKY
;
A
#
# COMPACT_ATOMS: atom_id res chain seq x y z
N SER A 1 -35.29 38.42 -5.05
CA SER A 1 -34.46 38.72 -3.87
C SER A 1 -33.11 38.04 -4.02
N GLU A 2 -32.06 38.86 -4.31
CA GLU A 2 -30.69 38.37 -4.42
C GLU A 2 -30.20 37.95 -3.01
N GLU A 3 -29.89 36.69 -2.85
CA GLU A 3 -29.19 36.24 -1.64
C GLU A 3 -27.82 36.94 -1.52
N PRO A 4 -27.48 37.46 -0.33
CA PRO A 4 -26.23 38.20 -0.18
C PRO A 4 -25.04 37.31 -0.57
N LEU A 5 -24.09 37.85 -1.33
CA LEU A 5 -22.93 37.16 -1.90
C LEU A 5 -22.18 36.30 -0.88
N ARG A 6 -22.08 36.78 0.39
CA ARG A 6 -21.47 36.02 1.50
C ARG A 6 -22.18 34.71 1.82
N LYS A 7 -23.52 34.65 1.68
CA LYS A 7 -24.29 33.44 1.95
C LYS A 7 -24.08 32.42 0.84
N LYS A 8 -24.07 32.87 -0.44
CA LYS A 8 -23.73 32.02 -1.60
C LYS A 8 -22.33 31.43 -1.47
N VAL A 9 -21.31 32.24 -1.13
CA VAL A 9 -19.93 31.77 -0.96
C VAL A 9 -19.81 30.74 0.17
N ARG A 10 -20.45 30.95 1.31
CA ARG A 10 -20.48 29.98 2.43
C ARG A 10 -21.15 28.68 2.02
N THR A 11 -22.26 28.74 1.28
CA THR A 11 -22.99 27.56 0.80
C THR A 11 -22.11 26.73 -0.15
N VAL A 12 -21.44 27.37 -1.11
CA VAL A 12 -20.54 26.70 -2.05
C VAL A 12 -19.34 26.05 -1.32
N ALA A 13 -18.73 26.77 -0.38
CA ALA A 13 -17.61 26.23 0.42
C ALA A 13 -18.03 25.02 1.25
N TYR A 14 -19.22 25.06 1.84
CA TYR A 14 -19.79 23.95 2.61
C TYR A 14 -20.11 22.75 1.73
N GLN A 15 -20.73 22.95 0.58
CA GLN A 15 -21.00 21.89 -0.39
C GLN A 15 -19.71 21.25 -0.90
N ARG A 16 -18.70 22.07 -1.27
CA ARG A 16 -17.40 21.57 -1.69
C ARG A 16 -16.76 20.68 -0.62
N LYS A 17 -16.81 21.09 0.65
CA LYS A 17 -16.31 20.28 1.77
C LYS A 17 -17.04 18.95 1.86
N LYS A 18 -18.38 18.95 1.82
CA LYS A 18 -19.20 17.72 1.88
C LYS A 18 -18.88 16.79 0.71
N VAL A 19 -18.88 17.29 -0.51
CA VAL A 19 -18.62 16.49 -1.72
C VAL A 19 -17.21 15.87 -1.71
N ARG A 20 -16.23 16.54 -1.11
CA ARG A 20 -14.88 16.00 -0.93
C ARG A 20 -14.77 14.89 0.12
N MET A 21 -15.69 14.89 1.10
CA MET A 21 -15.67 13.95 2.22
C MET A 21 -16.41 12.64 1.95
N VAL A 22 -17.26 12.60 0.93
CA VAL A 22 -17.99 11.37 0.57
C VAL A 22 -17.10 10.42 -0.23
N ASP A 23 -17.33 9.13 -0.07
CA ASP A 23 -16.56 8.08 -0.73
C ASP A 23 -16.83 8.03 -2.25
N ALA A 24 -18.06 8.33 -2.68
CA ALA A 24 -18.43 8.45 -4.08
C ALA A 24 -19.61 9.41 -4.24
N VAL A 25 -19.75 9.98 -5.44
CA VAL A 25 -20.88 10.82 -5.85
C VAL A 25 -21.65 10.07 -6.93
N LEU A 26 -22.97 9.96 -6.74
CA LEU A 26 -23.86 9.38 -7.75
C LEU A 26 -24.46 10.49 -8.59
N ALA A 27 -24.30 10.41 -9.90
CA ALA A 27 -24.95 11.29 -10.86
C ALA A 27 -26.10 10.54 -11.55
N THR A 28 -27.27 11.15 -11.65
CA THR A 28 -28.48 10.55 -12.22
C THR A 28 -28.64 10.80 -13.71
N SER A 29 -27.90 11.77 -14.26
CA SER A 29 -27.81 12.04 -15.69
C SER A 29 -26.36 12.21 -16.14
N LYS A 30 -26.12 12.00 -17.44
CA LYS A 30 -24.78 12.24 -18.03
C LYS A 30 -24.35 13.70 -17.92
N GLN A 31 -25.31 14.62 -18.03
CA GLN A 31 -25.02 16.04 -17.88
C GLN A 31 -24.59 16.36 -16.44
N GLU A 32 -25.33 15.90 -15.43
CA GLU A 32 -24.96 16.05 -14.02
C GLU A 32 -23.58 15.47 -13.72
N MET A 33 -23.25 14.30 -14.29
CA MET A 33 -21.94 13.69 -14.15
C MET A 33 -20.84 14.59 -14.71
N ASN A 34 -21.06 15.18 -15.88
CA ASN A 34 -20.10 16.09 -16.51
C ASN A 34 -19.95 17.38 -15.69
N ASP A 35 -21.05 17.95 -15.21
CA ASP A 35 -21.04 19.16 -14.40
C ASP A 35 -20.27 18.95 -13.08
N ILE A 36 -20.50 17.82 -12.40
CA ILE A 36 -19.78 17.46 -11.18
C ILE A 36 -18.29 17.21 -11.47
N ALA A 37 -17.97 16.56 -12.61
CA ALA A 37 -16.60 16.32 -13.03
C ALA A 37 -15.85 17.62 -13.31
N GLN A 38 -16.49 18.60 -13.96
CA GLN A 38 -15.90 19.93 -14.22
C GLN A 38 -15.60 20.71 -12.93
N LEU A 39 -16.40 20.53 -11.88
CA LEU A 39 -16.12 21.15 -10.57
C LEU A 39 -14.85 20.60 -9.92
N GLY A 40 -14.40 19.38 -10.27
CA GLY A 40 -13.19 18.76 -9.75
C GLY A 40 -13.19 18.56 -8.22
N TRP A 41 -14.36 18.54 -7.58
CA TRP A 41 -14.48 18.41 -6.12
C TRP A 41 -14.32 16.98 -5.63
N ASN A 42 -14.75 16.01 -6.44
CA ASN A 42 -14.54 14.58 -6.18
C ASN A 42 -14.24 13.88 -7.51
N LYS A 43 -13.28 12.98 -7.50
CA LYS A 43 -12.91 12.18 -8.69
C LYS A 43 -13.69 10.88 -8.80
N ARG A 44 -14.46 10.52 -7.77
CA ARG A 44 -15.18 9.26 -7.62
C ARG A 44 -16.65 9.49 -7.96
N ILE A 45 -16.94 9.63 -9.24
CA ILE A 45 -18.29 9.91 -9.74
C ILE A 45 -18.77 8.68 -10.51
N ASP A 46 -19.93 8.15 -10.15
CA ASP A 46 -20.60 7.09 -10.88
C ASP A 46 -21.93 7.57 -11.46
N PHE A 47 -22.18 7.12 -12.67
CA PHE A 47 -23.46 7.34 -13.32
C PHE A 47 -24.43 6.22 -12.94
N VAL A 48 -25.51 6.59 -12.27
CA VAL A 48 -26.63 5.72 -11.93
C VAL A 48 -27.91 6.36 -12.48
N PRO A 49 -28.36 5.94 -13.66
CA PRO A 49 -29.52 6.55 -14.30
C PRO A 49 -30.74 6.46 -13.41
N SER A 50 -31.46 7.57 -13.30
CA SER A 50 -32.70 7.66 -12.52
C SER A 50 -33.87 7.06 -13.29
N CYS A 51 -34.61 6.17 -12.67
CA CYS A 51 -35.89 5.64 -13.21
C CYS A 51 -36.98 6.74 -13.35
N LEU A 52 -36.86 7.85 -12.61
CA LEU A 52 -37.77 8.99 -12.72
C LEU A 52 -37.47 9.87 -13.93
N LEU A 53 -36.22 9.95 -14.36
CA LEU A 53 -35.80 10.78 -15.51
C LEU A 53 -35.71 9.96 -16.80
N ASN A 54 -35.55 8.67 -16.69
CA ASN A 54 -35.45 7.75 -17.82
C ASN A 54 -36.41 6.56 -17.62
N HIS A 55 -37.57 6.62 -18.23
CA HIS A 55 -38.60 5.61 -18.11
C HIS A 55 -38.23 4.23 -18.69
N SER A 56 -37.11 4.12 -19.40
CA SER A 56 -36.58 2.83 -19.89
C SER A 56 -35.92 1.98 -18.79
N ILE A 57 -35.70 2.56 -17.59
CA ILE A 57 -35.00 1.90 -16.49
C ILE A 57 -36.01 1.65 -15.36
N SER A 58 -36.06 0.42 -14.89
CA SER A 58 -36.92 0.05 -13.76
C SER A 58 -36.33 0.53 -12.42
N ALA A 59 -37.15 0.70 -11.40
CA ALA A 59 -36.70 1.01 -10.05
C ALA A 59 -35.78 -0.08 -9.49
N ASN A 60 -36.02 -1.34 -9.81
CA ASN A 60 -35.16 -2.44 -9.39
C ASN A 60 -33.76 -2.38 -10.06
N GLU A 61 -33.69 -2.00 -11.31
CA GLU A 61 -32.42 -1.84 -12.02
C GLU A 61 -31.61 -0.66 -11.46
N MET A 62 -32.27 0.48 -11.19
CA MET A 62 -31.65 1.61 -10.51
C MET A 62 -31.11 1.20 -9.13
N ALA A 63 -31.91 0.48 -8.32
CA ALA A 63 -31.49 -0.01 -7.02
C ALA A 63 -30.28 -0.95 -7.11
N THR A 64 -30.26 -1.83 -8.10
CA THR A 64 -29.12 -2.73 -8.36
C THR A 64 -27.85 -1.95 -8.68
N ASN A 65 -27.93 -0.93 -9.52
CA ASN A 65 -26.80 -0.08 -9.87
C ASN A 65 -26.27 0.70 -8.65
N VAL A 66 -27.18 1.23 -7.79
CA VAL A 66 -26.78 1.88 -6.53
C VAL A 66 -26.08 0.90 -5.60
N LEU A 67 -26.61 -0.32 -5.45
CA LEU A 67 -25.99 -1.36 -4.61
C LEU A 67 -24.61 -1.75 -5.11
N GLN A 68 -24.38 -1.80 -6.42
CA GLN A 68 -23.05 -2.07 -6.98
C GLN A 68 -22.03 -0.99 -6.58
N VAL A 69 -22.44 0.30 -6.56
CA VAL A 69 -21.55 1.36 -6.10
C VAL A 69 -21.28 1.24 -4.61
N TYR A 70 -22.30 0.96 -3.79
CA TYR A 70 -22.11 0.72 -2.36
C TYR A 70 -21.18 -0.45 -2.08
N THR A 71 -21.31 -1.55 -2.81
CA THR A 71 -20.41 -2.71 -2.69
C THR A 71 -18.96 -2.29 -2.96
N LYS A 72 -18.71 -1.54 -4.04
CA LYS A 72 -17.35 -1.04 -4.34
C LYS A 72 -16.79 -0.14 -3.22
N VAL A 73 -17.64 0.74 -2.65
CA VAL A 73 -17.23 1.58 -1.52
C VAL A 73 -16.91 0.75 -0.28
N ILE A 74 -17.74 -0.27 0.01
CA ILE A 74 -17.51 -1.20 1.14
C ILE A 74 -16.23 -1.99 0.93
N ASP A 75 -15.98 -2.48 -0.27
CA ASP A 75 -14.79 -3.25 -0.62
C ASP A 75 -13.49 -2.44 -0.43
N THR A 76 -13.54 -1.09 -0.50
CA THR A 76 -12.38 -0.25 -0.16
C THR A 76 -11.97 -0.38 1.31
N ARG A 77 -12.81 -0.93 2.15
CA ARG A 77 -12.55 -1.17 3.58
C ARG A 77 -12.03 -2.58 3.87
N TYR A 78 -11.54 -3.26 2.84
CA TYR A 78 -11.07 -4.65 2.88
C TYR A 78 -10.11 -4.95 4.04
N ARG A 79 -9.26 -4.00 4.44
CA ARG A 79 -8.27 -4.19 5.52
C ARG A 79 -8.90 -4.50 6.88
N ARG A 80 -10.15 -4.12 7.12
CA ARG A 80 -10.88 -4.46 8.35
C ARG A 80 -11.22 -5.94 8.43
N TYR A 81 -11.37 -6.55 7.27
CA TYR A 81 -11.84 -7.93 7.13
C TYR A 81 -10.71 -8.90 6.80
N MET A 82 -9.51 -8.37 6.46
CA MET A 82 -8.32 -9.21 6.30
C MET A 82 -7.90 -9.77 7.65
N ASP A 83 -7.81 -11.08 7.73
CA ASP A 83 -7.31 -11.79 8.90
C ASP A 83 -5.80 -12.07 8.80
N SER A 84 -5.24 -12.74 9.82
CA SER A 84 -3.82 -13.08 9.83
C SER A 84 -3.45 -14.09 8.76
N LEU A 85 -4.37 -14.98 8.38
CA LEU A 85 -4.16 -15.97 7.33
C LEU A 85 -4.00 -15.30 5.98
N GLU A 86 -4.88 -14.37 5.63
CA GLU A 86 -4.82 -13.62 4.36
C GLU A 86 -3.52 -12.82 4.25
N TRP A 87 -3.08 -12.18 5.34
CA TRP A 87 -1.81 -11.46 5.38
C TRP A 87 -0.63 -12.39 5.16
N GLN A 88 -0.59 -13.52 5.85
CA GLN A 88 0.47 -14.50 5.70
C GLN A 88 0.48 -15.13 4.30
N CYS A 89 -0.69 -15.37 3.72
CA CYS A 89 -0.84 -15.84 2.33
C CYS A 89 -0.32 -14.81 1.34
N LEU A 90 -0.70 -13.53 1.48
CA LEU A 90 -0.20 -12.44 0.64
C LEU A 90 1.34 -12.32 0.72
N CYS A 91 1.90 -12.37 1.92
CA CYS A 91 3.34 -12.32 2.13
C CYS A 91 4.07 -13.52 1.51
N ALA A 92 3.50 -14.72 1.57
CA ALA A 92 4.09 -15.91 0.96
C ALA A 92 4.09 -15.83 -0.57
N ILE A 93 2.99 -15.36 -1.18
CA ILE A 93 2.94 -15.13 -2.63
C ILE A 93 3.95 -14.06 -3.04
N LEU A 94 3.99 -12.95 -2.29
CA LEU A 94 4.91 -11.84 -2.54
C LEU A 94 6.36 -12.30 -2.44
N HIS A 95 6.73 -13.04 -1.40
CA HIS A 95 8.07 -13.64 -1.25
C HIS A 95 8.44 -14.49 -2.47
N THR A 96 7.53 -15.38 -2.91
CA THR A 96 7.77 -16.22 -4.10
C THR A 96 7.97 -15.37 -5.37
N GLY A 97 7.21 -14.30 -5.52
CA GLY A 97 7.34 -13.39 -6.66
C GLY A 97 8.61 -12.56 -6.65
N LEU A 98 9.18 -12.29 -5.46
CA LEU A 98 10.42 -11.53 -5.30
C LEU A 98 11.68 -12.36 -5.57
N GLN A 99 11.61 -13.70 -5.58
CA GLN A 99 12.78 -14.55 -5.83
C GLN A 99 13.33 -14.32 -7.24
N GLN A 100 14.67 -14.25 -7.37
CA GLN A 100 15.31 -14.17 -8.68
C GLN A 100 15.24 -15.50 -9.42
N ASP A 101 15.49 -16.61 -8.71
CA ASP A 101 15.38 -17.96 -9.26
C ASP A 101 13.92 -18.47 -9.19
N PRO A 102 13.27 -18.76 -10.33
CA PRO A 102 11.93 -19.33 -10.36
C PRO A 102 11.82 -20.70 -9.70
N ALA A 103 12.92 -21.45 -9.60
CA ALA A 103 12.96 -22.75 -8.93
C ALA A 103 12.91 -22.64 -7.40
N ASN A 104 13.26 -21.48 -6.85
CA ASN A 104 13.27 -21.24 -5.42
C ASN A 104 11.84 -20.94 -4.91
N LYS A 105 11.10 -22.03 -4.60
CA LYS A 105 9.72 -21.98 -4.11
C LYS A 105 9.66 -22.26 -2.60
N ILE A 106 10.47 -21.57 -1.81
CA ILE A 106 10.57 -21.81 -0.37
C ILE A 106 9.39 -21.13 0.34
N ILE A 107 8.27 -21.83 0.37
CA ILE A 107 7.16 -21.51 1.27
C ILE A 107 6.82 -22.73 2.12
N PRO A 108 6.35 -22.55 3.37
CA PRO A 108 5.90 -23.66 4.19
C PRO A 108 4.82 -24.49 3.49
N SER A 109 4.91 -25.82 3.56
CA SER A 109 3.98 -26.71 2.84
C SER A 109 2.52 -26.50 3.24
N ASN A 110 2.25 -26.20 4.51
CA ASN A 110 0.92 -25.84 4.99
C ASN A 110 0.39 -24.55 4.31
N ARG A 111 1.27 -23.59 4.01
CA ARG A 111 0.90 -22.34 3.37
C ARG A 111 0.35 -22.54 1.96
N LEU A 112 0.91 -23.47 1.20
CA LEU A 112 0.41 -23.81 -0.13
C LEU A 112 -1.02 -24.39 -0.07
N LEU A 113 -1.31 -25.22 0.94
CA LEU A 113 -2.66 -25.75 1.16
C LEU A 113 -3.65 -24.65 1.52
N GLU A 114 -3.25 -23.74 2.40
CA GLU A 114 -4.07 -22.58 2.78
C GLU A 114 -4.37 -21.67 1.58
N LEU A 115 -3.37 -21.39 0.74
CA LEU A 115 -3.54 -20.61 -0.50
C LEU A 115 -4.55 -21.23 -1.46
N ARG A 116 -4.54 -22.55 -1.60
CA ARG A 116 -5.52 -23.27 -2.45
C ARG A 116 -6.92 -23.30 -1.85
N GLY A 117 -7.04 -23.15 -0.54
CA GLY A 117 -8.32 -23.12 0.18
C GLY A 117 -8.96 -21.73 0.29
N LEU A 118 -8.32 -20.67 -0.21
CA LEU A 118 -8.84 -19.31 -0.10
C LEU A 118 -10.13 -19.14 -0.91
N THR A 119 -11.10 -18.47 -0.29
CA THR A 119 -12.36 -18.09 -0.93
C THR A 119 -12.16 -16.93 -1.93
N PRO A 120 -13.07 -16.74 -2.90
CA PRO A 120 -13.00 -15.60 -3.81
C PRO A 120 -12.96 -14.24 -3.10
N GLN A 121 -13.65 -14.08 -1.96
CA GLN A 121 -13.65 -12.85 -1.18
C GLN A 121 -12.30 -12.59 -0.50
N GLN A 122 -11.63 -13.63 -0.02
CA GLN A 122 -10.26 -13.53 0.54
C GLN A 122 -9.27 -13.12 -0.55
N TRP A 123 -9.33 -13.78 -1.71
CA TRP A 123 -8.55 -13.38 -2.87
C TRP A 123 -8.79 -11.93 -3.27
N GLN A 124 -10.05 -11.50 -3.33
CA GLN A 124 -10.40 -10.11 -3.64
C GLN A 124 -9.72 -9.13 -2.69
N ARG A 125 -9.79 -9.36 -1.37
CA ARG A 125 -9.14 -8.49 -0.38
C ARG A 125 -7.63 -8.44 -0.55
N MET A 126 -7.00 -9.59 -0.79
CA MET A 126 -5.55 -9.69 -1.01
C MET A 126 -5.12 -8.95 -2.28
N LEU A 127 -5.85 -9.11 -3.38
CA LEU A 127 -5.54 -8.47 -4.66
C LEU A 127 -5.74 -6.95 -4.59
N ILE A 128 -6.80 -6.47 -3.93
CA ILE A 128 -7.00 -5.02 -3.67
C ILE A 128 -5.83 -4.48 -2.84
N CYS A 129 -5.40 -5.23 -1.81
CA CYS A 129 -4.25 -4.85 -0.98
C CYS A 129 -2.96 -4.79 -1.81
N ALA A 130 -2.72 -5.78 -2.68
CA ALA A 130 -1.54 -5.83 -3.54
C ALA A 130 -1.46 -4.61 -4.48
N ASP A 131 -2.58 -4.18 -5.05
CA ASP A 131 -2.64 -2.98 -5.89
C ASP A 131 -2.44 -1.70 -5.06
N GLU A 132 -3.09 -1.59 -3.91
CA GLU A 132 -2.92 -0.41 -3.02
C GLU A 132 -1.50 -0.27 -2.49
N GLU A 133 -0.81 -1.37 -2.28
CA GLU A 133 0.56 -1.42 -1.78
C GLU A 133 1.62 -1.47 -2.91
N PHE A 134 1.19 -1.35 -4.17
CA PHE A 134 2.04 -1.33 -5.38
C PHE A 134 2.91 -2.59 -5.58
N VAL A 135 2.44 -3.74 -5.10
CA VAL A 135 3.15 -5.04 -5.22
C VAL A 135 2.45 -6.02 -6.15
N ARG A 136 1.43 -5.57 -6.88
CA ARG A 136 0.59 -6.45 -7.72
C ARG A 136 1.42 -7.27 -8.71
N ASN A 137 2.40 -6.67 -9.36
CA ASN A 137 3.26 -7.36 -10.33
C ASN A 137 4.00 -8.55 -9.69
N TYR A 138 4.54 -8.37 -8.48
CA TYR A 138 5.21 -9.45 -7.76
C TYR A 138 4.23 -10.53 -7.29
N VAL A 139 3.03 -10.11 -6.88
CA VAL A 139 1.97 -11.05 -6.49
C VAL A 139 1.55 -11.90 -7.70
N ASP A 140 1.35 -11.30 -8.87
CA ASP A 140 0.99 -12.02 -10.09
C ASP A 140 2.07 -13.04 -10.50
N ILE A 141 3.36 -12.66 -10.43
CA ILE A 141 4.49 -13.58 -10.63
C ILE A 141 4.47 -14.72 -9.59
N GLY A 142 4.21 -14.42 -8.34
CA GLY A 142 4.12 -15.43 -7.28
C GLY A 142 2.96 -16.41 -7.49
N VAL A 143 1.80 -15.91 -7.90
CA VAL A 143 0.62 -16.71 -8.25
C VAL A 143 0.94 -17.68 -9.41
N GLU A 144 1.58 -17.18 -10.47
CA GLU A 144 1.99 -17.98 -11.63
C GLU A 144 2.97 -19.09 -11.22
N ARG A 145 4.02 -18.74 -10.46
CA ARG A 145 5.03 -19.70 -9.99
C ARG A 145 4.47 -20.79 -9.09
N LEU A 146 3.46 -20.45 -8.28
CA LEU A 146 2.79 -21.39 -7.37
C LEU A 146 1.64 -22.15 -8.05
N LEU A 147 1.36 -21.87 -9.34
CA LEU A 147 0.27 -22.45 -10.11
C LEU A 147 -1.09 -22.29 -9.40
N LEU A 148 -1.36 -21.09 -8.89
CA LEU A 148 -2.62 -20.76 -8.23
C LEU A 148 -3.61 -20.15 -9.21
N VAL A 149 -4.90 -20.35 -8.96
CA VAL A 149 -5.99 -19.74 -9.73
C VAL A 149 -6.58 -18.58 -8.93
N THR A 150 -6.59 -17.40 -9.52
CA THR A 150 -7.16 -16.19 -8.89
C THR A 150 -8.45 -15.78 -9.58
N PRO A 151 -9.40 -15.16 -8.86
CA PRO A 151 -10.59 -14.59 -9.46
C PRO A 151 -10.22 -13.38 -10.34
N ASN A 152 -10.93 -13.20 -11.45
CA ASN A 152 -10.78 -12.02 -12.31
C ASN A 152 -11.54 -10.83 -11.70
N ILE A 153 -10.84 -9.93 -11.05
CA ILE A 153 -11.41 -8.76 -10.37
C ILE A 153 -10.68 -7.50 -10.80
N ASP A 154 -11.44 -6.47 -11.19
CA ASP A 154 -10.90 -5.14 -11.46
C ASP A 154 -10.76 -4.35 -10.14
N THR A 155 -9.67 -4.60 -9.45
CA THR A 155 -9.36 -4.02 -8.14
C THR A 155 -9.11 -2.52 -8.22
N LEU A 156 -8.57 -2.01 -9.33
CA LEU A 156 -8.33 -0.58 -9.52
C LEU A 156 -9.64 0.22 -9.58
N LYS A 157 -10.71 -0.36 -10.17
CA LYS A 157 -12.04 0.26 -10.12
C LYS A 157 -12.59 0.37 -8.70
N ILE A 158 -12.27 -0.58 -7.84
CA ILE A 158 -12.66 -0.54 -6.43
C ILE A 158 -11.84 0.53 -5.69
N LEU A 159 -10.52 0.55 -5.86
CA LEU A 159 -9.62 1.47 -5.16
C LEU A 159 -9.91 2.95 -5.45
N ARG A 160 -10.48 3.28 -6.60
CA ARG A 160 -10.85 4.69 -6.90
C ARG A 160 -11.86 5.29 -5.91
N TYR A 161 -12.63 4.45 -5.19
CA TYR A 161 -13.56 4.89 -4.14
C TYR A 161 -12.89 5.08 -2.79
N LYS A 162 -11.61 4.74 -2.65
CA LYS A 162 -10.91 4.90 -1.38
C LYS A 162 -10.57 6.37 -1.14
N PRO A 163 -11.06 6.99 -0.04
CA PRO A 163 -10.84 8.42 0.24
C PRO A 163 -9.48 8.73 0.86
N TYR A 164 -8.66 7.71 1.14
CA TYR A 164 -7.53 7.82 2.06
C TYR A 164 -6.22 8.23 1.42
N MET A 165 -5.27 8.62 2.29
CA MET A 165 -3.91 8.94 1.92
C MET A 165 -3.32 7.79 1.11
N GLN A 166 -2.97 8.09 -0.12
CA GLN A 166 -2.22 7.18 -0.97
C GLN A 166 -0.84 6.97 -0.34
N LYS A 167 -0.39 5.73 -0.35
CA LYS A 167 1.01 5.40 -0.08
C LYS A 167 1.91 6.12 -1.10
N ALA A 168 3.18 6.24 -0.83
CA ALA A 168 4.10 6.77 -1.82
C ALA A 168 4.12 5.82 -3.02
N GLU A 169 3.79 6.36 -4.19
CA GLU A 169 3.96 5.66 -5.46
C GLU A 169 5.44 5.66 -5.84
N GLY A 170 5.87 4.60 -6.50
CA GLY A 170 7.23 4.48 -6.99
C GLY A 170 8.21 3.86 -5.99
N GLU A 171 9.43 3.76 -6.43
CA GLU A 171 10.50 3.11 -5.69
C GLU A 171 10.98 3.94 -4.51
N LEU A 172 11.53 3.23 -3.53
CA LEU A 172 12.23 3.86 -2.42
C LEU A 172 13.51 4.52 -2.94
N GLU A 173 13.66 5.82 -2.68
CA GLU A 173 14.83 6.59 -3.14
C GLU A 173 16.13 6.02 -2.57
N ARG A 174 17.08 5.71 -3.45
CA ARG A 174 18.32 5.01 -3.14
C ARG A 174 19.55 5.93 -3.05
N THR A 175 19.47 7.10 -3.65
CA THR A 175 20.63 8.00 -3.82
C THR A 175 20.57 9.20 -2.88
N LYS A 176 19.38 9.77 -2.65
CA LYS A 176 19.16 10.99 -1.85
C LYS A 176 18.36 10.70 -0.60
N ILE A 177 18.71 11.39 0.48
CA ILE A 177 17.99 11.30 1.74
C ILE A 177 16.89 12.36 1.79
N GLU A 178 15.65 11.92 1.88
CA GLU A 178 14.43 12.74 1.84
C GLU A 178 14.02 13.25 3.24
N THR A 179 14.96 13.63 4.08
CA THR A 179 14.61 14.18 5.40
C THR A 179 14.68 15.69 5.42
N ASN A 180 13.67 16.34 6.01
CA ASN A 180 13.65 17.78 6.26
C ASN A 180 14.49 18.17 7.50
N ASN A 181 15.00 17.20 8.24
CA ASN A 181 15.84 17.46 9.41
C ASN A 181 17.30 17.64 8.98
N PHE A 182 17.77 18.89 8.97
CA PHE A 182 19.12 19.26 8.57
C PHE A 182 20.21 18.49 9.32
N PHE A 183 20.11 18.38 10.65
CA PHE A 183 21.09 17.65 11.46
C PHE A 183 21.11 16.14 11.16
N ALA A 184 19.95 15.56 10.91
CA ALA A 184 19.87 14.15 10.49
C ALA A 184 20.48 13.96 9.09
N LYS A 185 20.18 14.87 8.18
CA LYS A 185 20.70 14.83 6.80
C LYS A 185 22.23 14.91 6.79
N ASN A 186 22.82 15.92 7.43
CA ASN A 186 24.28 16.05 7.50
C ASN A 186 24.95 14.83 8.14
N ARG A 187 24.39 14.31 9.26
CA ARG A 187 24.92 13.10 9.88
C ARG A 187 24.90 11.89 8.92
N TYR A 188 23.84 11.74 8.14
CA TYR A 188 23.69 10.65 7.20
C TYR A 188 24.65 10.79 6.02
N GLU A 189 24.76 11.98 5.43
CA GLU A 189 25.66 12.24 4.32
C GLU A 189 27.13 12.03 4.75
N ASN A 190 27.57 12.63 5.85
CA ASN A 190 28.93 12.47 6.35
C ASN A 190 29.27 11.01 6.72
N ALA A 191 28.30 10.22 7.16
CA ALA A 191 28.54 8.84 7.55
C ALA A 191 28.80 7.91 6.37
N LYS A 192 28.33 8.26 5.15
CA LYS A 192 28.42 7.41 3.96
C LYS A 192 29.38 7.92 2.87
N GLU A 193 30.13 9.01 3.14
CA GLU A 193 30.94 9.71 2.12
C GLU A 193 31.99 8.80 1.45
N GLU A 194 32.59 7.87 2.21
CA GLU A 194 33.66 6.98 1.74
C GLU A 194 33.22 5.52 1.54
N GLU A 195 31.89 5.24 1.48
CA GLU A 195 31.40 3.87 1.47
C GLU A 195 31.14 3.32 0.06
N GLU A 196 31.02 2.00 -0.04
CA GLU A 196 30.56 1.32 -1.25
C GLU A 196 29.16 1.74 -1.65
N ASP A 197 28.85 1.69 -2.95
CA ASP A 197 27.58 2.14 -3.48
C ASP A 197 26.39 1.34 -2.92
N THR A 198 26.53 0.02 -2.74
CA THR A 198 25.47 -0.82 -2.14
C THR A 198 25.19 -0.42 -0.70
N ILE A 199 26.23 -0.19 0.11
CA ILE A 199 26.07 0.29 1.50
C ILE A 199 25.39 1.67 1.53
N LYS A 200 25.79 2.58 0.61
CA LYS A 200 25.11 3.89 0.46
C LYS A 200 23.64 3.73 0.14
N GLN A 201 23.28 2.83 -0.77
CA GLN A 201 21.89 2.57 -1.14
C GLN A 201 21.11 2.00 0.04
N ILE A 202 21.59 0.93 0.70
CA ILE A 202 20.90 0.32 1.85
C ILE A 202 20.66 1.35 2.95
N THR A 203 21.67 2.13 3.32
CA THR A 203 21.56 3.12 4.39
C THR A 203 20.62 4.27 4.03
N THR A 204 20.63 4.69 2.77
CA THR A 204 19.72 5.72 2.24
C THR A 204 18.28 5.23 2.24
N MET A 205 18.05 4.01 1.73
CA MET A 205 16.71 3.40 1.73
C MET A 205 16.15 3.24 3.15
N LEU A 206 16.96 2.80 4.12
CA LEU A 206 16.54 2.69 5.52
C LEU A 206 16.24 4.07 6.15
N ALA A 207 17.01 5.11 5.81
CA ALA A 207 16.73 6.46 6.26
C ALA A 207 15.41 6.99 5.69
N ASN A 208 15.16 6.79 4.40
CA ASN A 208 13.95 7.20 3.70
C ASN A 208 12.73 6.38 4.15
N ALA A 209 12.87 5.07 4.35
CA ALA A 209 11.84 4.22 4.94
C ALA A 209 11.35 4.76 6.29
N LYS A 210 12.28 5.20 7.15
CA LYS A 210 11.94 5.81 8.45
C LYS A 210 11.18 7.13 8.31
N VAL A 211 11.44 7.91 7.26
CA VAL A 211 10.69 9.14 6.95
C VAL A 211 9.28 8.79 6.47
N LEU A 212 9.16 7.88 5.50
CA LEU A 212 7.87 7.43 4.95
C LEU A 212 6.96 6.79 6.02
N LEU A 213 7.53 6.01 6.95
CA LEU A 213 6.80 5.45 8.09
C LEU A 213 6.20 6.55 8.98
N LYS A 214 6.95 7.62 9.27
CA LYS A 214 6.43 8.76 10.03
C LYS A 214 5.32 9.50 9.29
N GLN A 215 5.38 9.53 7.96
CA GLN A 215 4.37 10.14 7.10
C GLN A 215 3.18 9.20 6.83
N LYS A 216 3.21 7.96 7.33
CA LYS A 216 2.22 6.90 7.03
C LYS A 216 2.10 6.57 5.53
N ARG A 217 3.17 6.75 4.78
CA ARG A 217 3.25 6.53 3.32
C ARG A 217 4.09 5.32 2.93
N PHE A 218 4.65 4.61 3.89
CA PHE A 218 5.44 3.41 3.65
C PHE A 218 4.54 2.27 3.16
N SER A 219 4.95 1.57 2.09
CA SER A 219 4.18 0.51 1.43
C SER A 219 4.90 -0.84 1.47
N LEU A 220 4.19 -1.92 1.09
CA LEU A 220 4.81 -3.23 0.88
C LEU A 220 5.84 -3.19 -0.26
N LEU A 221 5.66 -2.34 -1.27
CA LEU A 221 6.68 -2.15 -2.31
C LEU A 221 8.02 -1.73 -1.70
N HIS A 222 8.01 -0.73 -0.80
CA HIS A 222 9.23 -0.26 -0.15
C HIS A 222 9.86 -1.35 0.73
N LEU A 223 9.04 -2.16 1.41
CA LEU A 223 9.53 -3.31 2.18
C LEU A 223 10.17 -4.36 1.26
N SER A 224 9.53 -4.65 0.12
CA SER A 224 10.04 -5.57 -0.89
C SER A 224 11.37 -5.12 -1.49
N GLN A 225 11.55 -3.82 -1.71
CA GLN A 225 12.79 -3.27 -2.22
C GLN A 225 13.94 -3.35 -1.20
N ILE A 226 13.65 -3.14 0.09
CA ILE A 226 14.64 -3.37 1.16
C ILE A 226 14.99 -4.86 1.24
N TYR A 227 13.99 -5.76 1.10
CA TYR A 227 14.24 -7.19 1.03
C TYR A 227 15.18 -7.55 -0.12
N GLN A 228 14.91 -7.04 -1.33
CA GLN A 228 15.68 -7.36 -2.52
C GLN A 228 17.15 -6.93 -2.39
N ILE A 229 17.42 -5.72 -1.92
CA ILE A 229 18.80 -5.25 -1.78
C ILE A 229 19.56 -6.00 -0.68
N ILE A 230 18.91 -6.33 0.43
CA ILE A 230 19.53 -7.09 1.53
C ILE A 230 19.79 -8.54 1.11
N ARG A 231 18.87 -9.15 0.34
CA ARG A 231 18.91 -10.58 0.01
C ARG A 231 19.80 -10.91 -1.20
N PHE A 232 19.90 -10.00 -2.18
CA PHE A 232 20.47 -10.32 -3.48
C PHE A 232 21.70 -9.51 -3.86
N GLU A 233 22.01 -8.43 -3.15
CA GLU A 233 23.22 -7.65 -3.41
C GLU A 233 24.35 -8.05 -2.46
N ASP A 234 25.60 -7.96 -2.95
CA ASP A 234 26.77 -8.19 -2.13
C ASP A 234 27.20 -6.90 -1.43
N TYR A 235 27.55 -6.97 -0.15
CA TYR A 235 28.07 -5.87 0.66
C TYR A 235 28.78 -6.38 1.91
N ASP A 236 29.65 -5.55 2.49
CA ASP A 236 30.32 -5.82 3.76
C ASP A 236 29.34 -5.54 4.94
N GLU A 237 28.89 -6.62 5.62
CA GLU A 237 27.95 -6.54 6.73
C GLU A 237 28.51 -5.81 7.96
N ASP A 238 29.79 -6.02 8.28
CA ASP A 238 30.44 -5.37 9.43
C ASP A 238 30.52 -3.87 9.18
N ARG A 239 30.85 -3.49 7.97
CA ARG A 239 30.92 -2.09 7.54
C ARG A 239 29.54 -1.44 7.57
N LEU A 240 28.52 -2.11 7.03
CA LEU A 240 27.12 -1.67 7.12
C LEU A 240 26.70 -1.43 8.57
N LEU A 241 27.06 -2.33 9.47
CA LEU A 241 26.74 -2.22 10.90
C LEU A 241 27.38 -0.97 11.54
N VAL A 242 28.66 -0.69 11.22
CA VAL A 242 29.37 0.50 11.70
C VAL A 242 28.68 1.78 11.22
N ILE A 243 28.31 1.85 9.94
CA ILE A 243 27.65 3.03 9.35
C ILE A 243 26.28 3.26 9.97
N LEU A 244 25.47 2.20 10.10
CA LEU A 244 24.15 2.30 10.73
C LEU A 244 24.24 2.77 12.20
N ARG A 245 25.32 2.42 12.92
CA ARG A 245 25.59 2.98 14.26
C ARG A 245 25.87 4.49 14.20
N ARG A 246 26.76 4.93 13.30
CA ARG A 246 27.09 6.36 13.08
C ARG A 246 25.85 7.16 12.70
N MET A 247 24.99 6.60 11.82
CA MET A 247 23.73 7.21 11.41
C MET A 247 22.64 7.17 12.50
N ARG A 248 22.82 6.46 13.61
CA ARG A 248 21.79 6.17 14.65
C ARG A 248 20.55 5.47 14.05
N LEU A 249 20.75 4.62 13.05
CA LEU A 249 19.71 3.85 12.40
C LEU A 249 19.73 2.36 12.77
N LEU A 250 20.76 1.85 13.43
CA LEU A 250 20.94 0.41 13.68
C LEU A 250 19.73 -0.24 14.35
N LYS A 251 19.14 0.36 15.40
CA LYS A 251 17.95 -0.20 16.05
C LYS A 251 16.75 -0.26 15.11
N PHE A 252 16.61 0.72 14.22
CA PHE A 252 15.55 0.70 13.22
C PHE A 252 15.81 -0.37 12.15
N ALA A 253 17.04 -0.47 11.65
CA ALA A 253 17.44 -1.49 10.69
C ALA A 253 17.21 -2.92 11.23
N ARG A 254 17.58 -3.19 12.47
CA ARG A 254 17.34 -4.50 13.14
C ARG A 254 15.85 -4.84 13.25
N ARG A 255 14.96 -3.84 13.46
CA ARG A 255 13.52 -4.06 13.41
C ARG A 255 13.02 -4.34 12.00
N MET A 256 13.58 -3.65 11.00
CA MET A 256 13.24 -3.93 9.59
C MET A 256 13.66 -5.36 9.20
N VAL A 257 14.85 -5.80 9.59
CA VAL A 257 15.30 -7.19 9.36
C VAL A 257 14.36 -8.19 10.03
N HIS A 258 13.93 -7.94 11.27
CA HIS A 258 12.92 -8.78 11.93
C HIS A 258 11.61 -8.86 11.13
N ILE A 259 11.12 -7.72 10.64
CA ILE A 259 9.91 -7.68 9.80
C ILE A 259 10.11 -8.43 8.49
N LEU A 260 11.28 -8.29 7.85
CA LEU A 260 11.61 -9.03 6.63
C LEU A 260 11.64 -10.54 6.88
N SER A 261 12.22 -11.00 7.99
CA SER A 261 12.28 -12.42 8.33
C SER A 261 10.88 -12.99 8.62
N GLU A 262 10.03 -12.25 9.33
CA GLU A 262 8.71 -12.73 9.70
C GLU A 262 7.69 -12.67 8.56
N TYR A 263 7.72 -11.63 7.74
CA TYR A 263 6.70 -11.40 6.71
C TYR A 263 7.16 -11.74 5.30
N LEU A 264 8.44 -11.58 4.97
CA LEU A 264 9.00 -11.90 3.66
C LEU A 264 9.99 -13.07 3.70
N TYR A 265 9.99 -13.84 4.77
CA TYR A 265 10.78 -15.08 4.92
C TYR A 265 12.28 -14.88 4.61
N LEU A 266 12.86 -13.73 5.01
CA LEU A 266 14.30 -13.52 4.90
C LEU A 266 15.01 -14.55 5.77
N GLU A 267 15.81 -15.39 5.15
CA GLU A 267 16.53 -16.48 5.81
C GLU A 267 17.65 -15.93 6.71
N ASP A 268 17.93 -16.59 7.81
CA ASP A 268 18.94 -16.16 8.81
C ASP A 268 20.33 -15.94 8.21
N GLY A 269 20.70 -16.72 7.18
CA GLY A 269 21.97 -16.59 6.49
C GLY A 269 22.14 -15.31 5.66
N TYR A 270 21.07 -14.55 5.43
CA TYR A 270 21.09 -13.28 4.71
C TYR A 270 20.74 -12.09 5.60
N ALA A 271 20.53 -12.32 6.89
CA ALA A 271 20.30 -11.26 7.85
C ALA A 271 21.62 -10.61 8.25
N PRO A 272 21.91 -9.35 7.85
CA PRO A 272 23.22 -8.72 8.05
C PRO A 272 23.56 -8.46 9.53
N PHE A 273 22.60 -8.63 10.42
CA PHE A 273 22.74 -8.50 11.87
C PHE A 273 21.54 -9.10 12.61
N THR A 274 21.72 -9.41 13.88
CA THR A 274 20.65 -10.00 14.71
C THR A 274 19.37 -9.16 14.66
N PRO A 275 18.23 -9.73 14.26
CA PRO A 275 16.93 -9.08 14.28
C PRO A 275 16.58 -8.52 15.67
N LEU A 276 15.73 -7.51 15.74
CA LEU A 276 15.26 -6.91 16.98
C LEU A 276 13.74 -6.91 17.00
N ASP A 277 13.16 -7.75 17.84
CA ASP A 277 11.75 -7.69 18.20
C ASP A 277 11.59 -6.91 19.51
N ASP A 278 10.99 -5.72 19.42
CA ASP A 278 10.63 -4.91 20.57
C ASP A 278 9.25 -4.24 20.35
N LYS A 279 8.73 -3.62 21.40
CA LYS A 279 7.43 -2.93 21.35
C LYS A 279 7.27 -1.87 20.24
N LYS A 280 8.34 -1.49 19.53
CA LYS A 280 8.31 -0.56 18.39
C LYS A 280 8.15 -1.26 17.04
N VAL A 281 8.28 -2.58 16.98
CA VAL A 281 8.02 -3.37 15.76
C VAL A 281 6.54 -3.30 15.40
N ARG A 282 5.66 -3.53 16.38
CA ARG A 282 4.22 -3.54 16.16
C ARG A 282 3.68 -2.23 15.51
N PRO A 283 4.03 -1.01 15.94
CA PRO A 283 3.63 0.20 15.23
C PRO A 283 4.12 0.30 13.78
N ILE A 284 5.28 -0.27 13.46
CA ILE A 284 5.79 -0.31 12.08
C ILE A 284 4.90 -1.24 11.24
N ILE A 285 4.65 -2.45 11.74
CA ILE A 285 3.75 -3.40 11.09
C ILE A 285 2.35 -2.81 10.91
N GLU A 286 1.77 -2.21 11.95
CA GLU A 286 0.46 -1.56 11.89
C GLU A 286 0.42 -0.43 10.85
N SER A 287 1.52 0.27 10.58
CA SER A 287 1.58 1.31 9.56
C SER A 287 1.65 0.75 8.13
N ILE A 288 2.21 -0.44 7.97
CA ILE A 288 2.25 -1.16 6.67
C ILE A 288 0.89 -1.81 6.42
N ILE A 289 0.41 -2.52 7.41
CA ILE A 289 -0.84 -3.31 7.36
C ILE A 289 -2.07 -2.45 7.64
N ASN A 290 -1.95 -1.18 7.89
CA ASN A 290 -2.92 -0.25 8.45
C ASN A 290 -4.37 -0.73 8.35
N LYS A 291 -4.86 -1.37 9.41
CA LYS A 291 -6.28 -1.60 9.60
C LYS A 291 -6.89 -0.20 9.70
N ASP A 292 -7.76 0.16 8.76
CA ASP A 292 -8.45 1.44 8.75
C ASP A 292 -8.94 1.77 10.17
N LYS A 293 -8.12 2.52 10.91
CA LYS A 293 -8.56 3.13 12.15
C LYS A 293 -9.39 4.34 11.75
N TYR A 294 -10.62 4.41 12.26
CA TYR A 294 -11.52 5.56 12.16
C TYR A 294 -10.89 6.84 12.64
#